data_e6fc6dc2a72a3c44597e9d789a5a8d88
#
_entry.id   e6fc6dc2a72a3c44597e9d789a5a8d88
#
_cell.length_a   1.000
_cell.length_b   1.000
_cell.length_c   1.000
_cell.angle_alpha   90.00
_cell.angle_beta   90.00
_cell.angle_gamma   90.00
#
_symmetry.space_group_name_H-M   'P 1'
#
loop_
_entity.id
_entity.type
_entity.pdbx_description
1 polymer ?
#
loop_
_entity_poly.entity_id
_entity_poly.type
_entity_poly.pdbx_seq_one_letter_code
_entity_poly.pdbx_strand_id
1 'polypeptide(L)'
;MAYFVPCIDETGVRLPTYADRLEDLLAAYRSIFGADAVLDESTPDYQLLSVFARALDDTSALVLQDYNSRNPDYAAGRSLDLLAPLFGLSRRTLQSGTETDASLRLRIRAARAALACASRDSLEAALRSLPYVSDVSVAVNETDQPNADGIPPHALACVVYGGRPADIARTIFDKKAPGIATWGSASADVPDARDRPHTVFFSRPDSWLVTVVIRIRPLEGYDASVQEAMRTAVAEFIQGLGIGRPLVVSELYGVCYGAVPASRMRTFMIGDILTSTSRGAHGDVYPCAWNERLTARPDTVSFETLS
;
A
#
# COMPACT_ATOMS: atom_id res chain seq x y z
N MET A 1 44.41 -0.23 22.86
CA MET A 1 43.05 -0.77 22.58
C MET A 1 43.13 -1.90 21.59
N ALA A 2 42.19 -2.84 21.58
CA ALA A 2 42.22 -3.88 20.55
C ALA A 2 41.81 -3.23 19.19
N TYR A 3 42.59 -3.55 18.14
CA TYR A 3 42.30 -3.11 16.78
C TYR A 3 40.87 -3.46 16.40
N PHE A 4 40.10 -2.46 15.93
CA PHE A 4 38.73 -2.68 15.44
C PHE A 4 38.78 -3.27 14.02
N VAL A 5 38.52 -4.57 13.92
CA VAL A 5 38.53 -5.27 12.62
C VAL A 5 37.24 -4.95 11.85
N PRO A 6 37.34 -4.47 10.59
CA PRO A 6 36.19 -4.34 9.74
C PRO A 6 35.38 -5.64 9.65
N CYS A 7 34.08 -5.60 9.87
CA CYS A 7 33.25 -6.80 9.82
C CYS A 7 31.84 -6.51 9.24
N ILE A 8 31.15 -7.57 8.86
CA ILE A 8 29.71 -7.56 8.53
C ILE A 8 29.01 -8.39 9.60
N ASP A 9 28.13 -7.79 10.34
CA ASP A 9 27.34 -8.44 11.38
C ASP A 9 25.81 -8.30 11.10
N GLU A 10 25.00 -8.66 12.07
CA GLU A 10 23.53 -8.59 11.96
C GLU A 10 22.99 -7.16 11.72
N THR A 11 23.79 -6.14 12.07
CA THR A 11 23.44 -4.72 11.89
C THR A 11 23.94 -4.16 10.55
N GLY A 12 24.78 -4.90 9.84
CA GLY A 12 25.36 -4.50 8.55
C GLY A 12 26.89 -4.37 8.58
N VAL A 13 27.41 -3.53 7.70
CA VAL A 13 28.85 -3.28 7.61
C VAL A 13 29.29 -2.33 8.71
N ARG A 14 30.23 -2.79 9.52
CA ARG A 14 30.90 -1.97 10.54
C ARG A 14 32.35 -1.72 10.14
N LEU A 15 32.69 -0.46 10.02
CA LEU A 15 34.03 -0.01 9.62
C LEU A 15 34.61 0.90 10.70
N PRO A 16 35.94 0.84 10.94
CA PRO A 16 36.61 1.79 11.81
C PRO A 16 36.55 3.19 11.18
N THR A 17 36.42 4.17 12.02
CA THR A 17 36.46 5.59 11.61
C THR A 17 37.90 6.04 11.32
N TYR A 18 38.03 7.20 10.70
CA TYR A 18 39.35 7.84 10.54
C TYR A 18 40.10 7.96 11.89
N ALA A 19 39.41 8.34 12.94
CA ALA A 19 39.99 8.51 14.28
C ALA A 19 40.50 7.15 14.84
N ASP A 20 39.71 6.08 14.72
CA ASP A 20 40.11 4.74 15.15
C ASP A 20 41.39 4.28 14.42
N ARG A 21 41.45 4.51 13.10
CA ARG A 21 42.59 4.13 12.26
C ARG A 21 43.84 4.91 12.60
N LEU A 22 43.71 6.22 12.81
CA LEU A 22 44.81 7.06 13.18
C LEU A 22 45.39 6.65 14.56
N GLU A 23 44.50 6.41 15.54
CA GLU A 23 44.89 5.93 16.86
C GLU A 23 45.68 4.61 16.78
N ASP A 24 45.18 3.64 15.99
CA ASP A 24 45.87 2.36 15.78
C ASP A 24 47.25 2.53 15.11
N LEU A 25 47.36 3.38 14.10
CA LEU A 25 48.63 3.68 13.42
C LEU A 25 49.62 4.35 14.35
N LEU A 26 49.18 5.30 15.16
CA LEU A 26 50.00 5.98 16.16
C LEU A 26 50.46 5.01 17.27
N ALA A 27 49.58 4.10 17.69
CA ALA A 27 49.93 3.06 18.67
C ALA A 27 50.93 2.07 18.09
N ALA A 28 50.77 1.63 16.82
CA ALA A 28 51.70 0.76 16.12
C ALA A 28 53.08 1.42 15.95
N TYR A 29 53.11 2.70 15.59
CA TYR A 29 54.35 3.47 15.46
C TYR A 29 55.12 3.51 16.78
N ARG A 30 54.45 3.83 17.90
CA ARG A 30 55.05 3.84 19.23
C ARG A 30 55.57 2.46 19.67
N SER A 31 54.86 1.42 19.27
CA SER A 31 55.27 0.04 19.53
C SER A 31 56.60 -0.35 18.81
N ILE A 32 56.86 0.22 17.63
CA ILE A 32 58.04 -0.07 16.79
C ILE A 32 59.22 0.84 17.16
N PHE A 33 58.96 2.14 17.32
CA PHE A 33 60.02 3.14 17.45
C PHE A 33 60.23 3.63 18.90
N GLY A 34 59.44 3.17 19.85
CA GLY A 34 59.56 3.48 21.26
C GLY A 34 58.36 4.33 21.76
N ALA A 35 57.99 4.12 23.02
CA ALA A 35 56.86 4.80 23.65
C ALA A 35 57.04 6.32 23.80
N ASP A 36 58.32 6.76 23.82
CA ASP A 36 58.70 8.18 23.96
C ASP A 36 58.68 8.95 22.64
N ALA A 37 58.29 8.30 21.53
CA ALA A 37 58.20 8.96 20.24
C ALA A 37 57.19 10.12 20.27
N VAL A 38 57.67 11.34 20.01
CA VAL A 38 56.84 12.54 19.94
C VAL A 38 56.06 12.51 18.65
N LEU A 39 54.73 12.32 18.77
CA LEU A 39 53.79 12.29 17.65
C LEU A 39 52.68 13.32 17.94
N ASP A 40 52.90 14.53 17.46
CA ASP A 40 51.90 15.59 17.46
C ASP A 40 51.61 16.06 16.01
N GLU A 41 50.57 16.83 15.81
CA GLU A 41 50.08 17.27 14.49
C GLU A 41 51.14 17.99 13.66
N SER A 42 52.18 18.53 14.28
CA SER A 42 53.29 19.24 13.61
C SER A 42 54.41 18.32 13.14
N THR A 43 54.47 17.09 13.64
CA THR A 43 55.53 16.14 13.28
C THR A 43 55.28 15.50 11.90
N PRO A 44 56.38 15.35 11.08
CA PRO A 44 56.24 14.70 9.77
C PRO A 44 55.67 13.28 9.84
N ASP A 45 56.04 12.53 10.88
CA ASP A 45 55.55 11.16 11.09
C ASP A 45 54.03 11.12 11.36
N TYR A 46 53.53 12.00 12.22
CA TYR A 46 52.08 12.12 12.46
C TYR A 46 51.35 12.48 11.17
N GLN A 47 51.84 13.47 10.40
CA GLN A 47 51.25 13.88 9.15
C GLN A 47 51.23 12.73 8.13
N LEU A 48 52.30 11.96 8.02
CA LEU A 48 52.36 10.78 7.15
C LEU A 48 51.31 9.73 7.57
N LEU A 49 51.25 9.41 8.86
CA LEU A 49 50.27 8.44 9.40
C LEU A 49 48.82 8.93 9.21
N SER A 50 48.60 10.23 9.32
CA SER A 50 47.27 10.82 9.06
C SER A 50 46.85 10.69 7.58
N VAL A 51 47.79 10.81 6.63
CA VAL A 51 47.53 10.57 5.20
C VAL A 51 47.19 9.09 4.94
N PHE A 52 47.91 8.16 5.59
CA PHE A 52 47.56 6.74 5.48
C PHE A 52 46.19 6.43 6.09
N ALA A 53 45.87 6.97 7.28
CA ALA A 53 44.56 6.80 7.90
C ALA A 53 43.44 7.31 6.98
N ARG A 54 43.67 8.47 6.33
CA ARG A 54 42.72 9.04 5.38
C ARG A 54 42.52 8.16 4.15
N ALA A 55 43.59 7.65 3.55
CA ALA A 55 43.51 6.75 2.39
C ALA A 55 42.74 5.47 2.71
N LEU A 56 42.93 4.91 3.92
CA LEU A 56 42.20 3.76 4.39
C LEU A 56 40.69 4.07 4.64
N ASP A 57 40.40 5.25 5.15
CA ASP A 57 39.02 5.71 5.38
C ASP A 57 38.29 5.89 4.06
N ASP A 58 38.90 6.57 3.08
CA ASP A 58 38.33 6.73 1.73
C ASP A 58 38.07 5.39 1.04
N THR A 59 39.00 4.41 1.18
CA THR A 59 38.82 3.05 0.66
C THR A 59 37.65 2.35 1.34
N SER A 60 37.49 2.51 2.64
CA SER A 60 36.37 1.94 3.40
C SER A 60 35.04 2.54 3.04
N ALA A 61 35.02 3.84 2.79
CA ALA A 61 33.81 4.52 2.30
C ALA A 61 33.37 3.94 0.95
N LEU A 62 34.28 3.63 0.05
CA LEU A 62 33.98 2.98 -1.23
C LEU A 62 33.43 1.56 -1.04
N VAL A 63 33.98 0.77 -0.10
CA VAL A 63 33.47 -0.57 0.22
C VAL A 63 32.06 -0.51 0.77
N LEU A 64 31.78 0.44 1.67
CA LEU A 64 30.43 0.66 2.20
C LEU A 64 29.46 1.07 1.09
N GLN A 65 29.89 1.93 0.19
CA GLN A 65 29.09 2.34 -0.96
C GLN A 65 28.81 1.14 -1.89
N ASP A 66 29.78 0.29 -2.18
CA ASP A 66 29.59 -0.93 -2.97
C ASP A 66 28.60 -1.88 -2.30
N TYR A 67 28.75 -2.13 -1.00
CA TYR A 67 27.81 -2.95 -0.23
C TYR A 67 26.38 -2.41 -0.33
N ASN A 68 26.19 -1.12 -0.09
CA ASN A 68 24.88 -0.46 -0.14
C ASN A 68 24.29 -0.43 -1.56
N SER A 69 25.15 -0.39 -2.59
CA SER A 69 24.73 -0.34 -3.99
C SER A 69 23.97 -1.60 -4.44
N ARG A 70 24.13 -2.71 -3.72
CA ARG A 70 23.50 -4.00 -4.00
C ARG A 70 22.09 -4.12 -3.44
N ASN A 71 21.69 -3.21 -2.57
CA ASN A 71 20.36 -3.21 -1.97
C ASN A 71 19.53 -2.03 -2.52
N PRO A 72 18.37 -2.29 -3.16
CA PRO A 72 17.50 -1.21 -3.71
C PRO A 72 17.07 -0.19 -2.69
N ASP A 73 17.02 -0.54 -1.39
CA ASP A 73 16.62 0.36 -0.34
C ASP A 73 17.68 1.42 0.01
N TYR A 74 18.95 1.14 -0.29
CA TYR A 74 20.10 2.02 -0.01
C TYR A 74 20.80 2.53 -1.27
N ALA A 75 20.67 1.80 -2.40
CA ALA A 75 21.28 2.19 -3.67
C ALA A 75 20.77 3.57 -4.15
N ALA A 76 21.64 4.32 -4.79
CA ALA A 76 21.33 5.66 -5.32
C ALA A 76 21.86 5.83 -6.76
N GLY A 77 21.29 6.77 -7.51
CA GLY A 77 21.73 7.15 -8.84
C GLY A 77 21.86 5.93 -9.78
N ARG A 78 23.01 5.80 -10.43
CA ARG A 78 23.28 4.74 -11.40
C ARG A 78 23.15 3.33 -10.84
N SER A 79 23.54 3.09 -9.59
CA SER A 79 23.42 1.77 -8.95
C SER A 79 21.95 1.37 -8.81
N LEU A 80 21.07 2.31 -8.44
CA LEU A 80 19.65 2.06 -8.38
C LEU A 80 19.05 1.79 -9.76
N ASP A 81 19.53 2.48 -10.80
CA ASP A 81 19.12 2.27 -12.19
C ASP A 81 19.51 0.87 -12.71
N LEU A 82 20.65 0.32 -12.25
CA LEU A 82 21.08 -1.02 -12.60
C LEU A 82 20.26 -2.12 -11.88
N LEU A 83 19.70 -1.82 -10.72
CA LEU A 83 18.84 -2.74 -9.98
C LEU A 83 17.38 -2.73 -10.46
N ALA A 84 16.89 -1.60 -10.96
CA ALA A 84 15.49 -1.45 -11.37
C ALA A 84 15.03 -2.49 -12.42
N PRO A 85 15.82 -2.88 -13.43
CA PRO A 85 15.45 -3.91 -14.41
C PRO A 85 15.20 -5.29 -13.81
N LEU A 86 15.80 -5.64 -12.67
CA LEU A 86 15.52 -6.90 -11.96
C LEU A 86 14.06 -7.01 -11.50
N PHE A 87 13.36 -5.87 -11.42
CA PHE A 87 11.95 -5.76 -11.06
C PHE A 87 11.07 -5.33 -12.24
N GLY A 88 11.59 -5.43 -13.47
CA GLY A 88 10.88 -5.01 -14.69
C GLY A 88 10.65 -3.50 -14.80
N LEU A 89 11.47 -2.70 -14.11
CA LEU A 89 11.32 -1.24 -14.05
C LEU A 89 12.51 -0.53 -14.70
N SER A 90 12.26 0.71 -15.11
CA SER A 90 13.29 1.68 -15.52
C SER A 90 12.94 3.05 -14.93
N ARG A 91 13.94 3.92 -14.77
CA ARG A 91 13.73 5.30 -14.36
C ARG A 91 12.90 6.04 -15.42
N ARG A 92 11.90 6.78 -14.98
CA ARG A 92 11.00 7.53 -15.86
C ARG A 92 11.56 8.90 -16.20
N THR A 93 11.30 9.33 -17.43
CA THR A 93 11.45 10.74 -17.81
C THR A 93 10.09 11.42 -17.65
N LEU A 94 9.99 12.41 -16.79
CA LEU A 94 8.78 13.17 -16.51
C LEU A 94 8.87 14.54 -17.20
N GLN A 95 7.75 15.24 -17.33
CA GLN A 95 7.76 16.62 -17.84
C GLN A 95 8.61 17.58 -16.96
N SER A 96 8.72 17.27 -15.65
CA SER A 96 9.53 18.03 -14.68
C SER A 96 11.00 17.59 -14.63
N GLY A 97 11.44 16.64 -15.48
CA GLY A 97 12.79 16.09 -15.47
C GLY A 97 12.85 14.58 -15.21
N THR A 98 13.98 14.13 -14.71
CA THR A 98 14.21 12.70 -14.41
C THR A 98 13.59 12.32 -13.06
N GLU A 99 12.98 11.16 -12.97
CA GLU A 99 12.40 10.59 -11.74
C GLU A 99 13.44 10.54 -10.61
N THR A 100 13.05 10.94 -9.40
CA THR A 100 13.93 10.91 -8.22
C THR A 100 14.19 9.49 -7.74
N ASP A 101 15.32 9.27 -7.03
CA ASP A 101 15.66 7.98 -6.41
C ASP A 101 14.56 7.53 -5.43
N ALA A 102 13.98 8.46 -4.68
CA ALA A 102 12.90 8.16 -3.74
C ALA A 102 11.66 7.58 -4.45
N SER A 103 11.26 8.18 -5.56
CA SER A 103 10.13 7.71 -6.38
C SER A 103 10.43 6.33 -7.00
N LEU A 104 11.60 6.16 -7.60
CA LEU A 104 12.00 4.87 -8.18
C LEU A 104 12.08 3.77 -7.12
N ARG A 105 12.63 4.05 -5.92
CA ARG A 105 12.67 3.12 -4.79
C ARG A 105 11.28 2.70 -4.35
N LEU A 106 10.32 3.65 -4.27
CA LEU A 106 8.93 3.34 -3.93
C LEU A 106 8.30 2.38 -4.96
N ARG A 107 8.56 2.62 -6.25
CA ARG A 107 8.08 1.74 -7.33
C ARG A 107 8.73 0.35 -7.27
N ILE A 108 10.01 0.25 -6.96
CA ILE A 108 10.70 -1.04 -6.77
C ILE A 108 10.10 -1.81 -5.60
N ARG A 109 9.80 -1.15 -4.47
CA ARG A 109 9.11 -1.77 -3.33
C ARG A 109 7.73 -2.29 -3.71
N ALA A 110 6.95 -1.51 -4.43
CA ALA A 110 5.64 -1.93 -4.94
C ALA A 110 5.75 -3.11 -5.91
N ALA A 111 6.73 -3.09 -6.83
CA ALA A 111 6.97 -4.20 -7.75
C ALA A 111 7.40 -5.48 -7.01
N ARG A 112 8.25 -5.39 -5.99
CA ARG A 112 8.64 -6.53 -5.13
C ARG A 112 7.43 -7.16 -4.44
N ALA A 113 6.54 -6.34 -3.89
CA ALA A 113 5.28 -6.82 -3.31
C ALA A 113 4.38 -7.49 -4.36
N ALA A 114 4.35 -6.94 -5.60
CA ALA A 114 3.59 -7.50 -6.71
C ALA A 114 4.22 -8.76 -7.35
N LEU A 115 5.52 -9.01 -7.15
CA LEU A 115 6.20 -10.23 -7.63
C LEU A 115 5.81 -11.51 -6.86
N ALA A 116 5.16 -11.39 -5.69
CA ALA A 116 4.52 -12.52 -5.06
C ALA A 116 3.40 -13.02 -5.99
N CYS A 117 3.74 -13.96 -6.88
CA CYS A 117 2.79 -14.57 -7.80
C CYS A 117 1.88 -15.54 -7.05
N ALA A 118 0.63 -15.65 -7.53
CA ALA A 118 -0.34 -16.65 -7.09
C ALA A 118 -0.86 -16.52 -5.64
N SER A 119 -0.59 -15.45 -4.91
CA SER A 119 -1.32 -15.16 -3.68
C SER A 119 -2.56 -14.31 -3.96
N ARG A 120 -3.63 -14.51 -3.17
CA ARG A 120 -4.84 -13.71 -3.22
C ARG A 120 -4.52 -12.21 -3.11
N ASP A 121 -3.69 -11.84 -2.12
CA ASP A 121 -3.34 -10.45 -1.83
C ASP A 121 -2.54 -9.80 -2.97
N SER A 122 -1.64 -10.57 -3.60
CA SER A 122 -0.87 -10.09 -4.76
C SER A 122 -1.74 -9.82 -5.97
N LEU A 123 -2.72 -10.71 -6.23
CA LEU A 123 -3.68 -10.53 -7.31
C LEU A 123 -4.58 -9.31 -7.05
N GLU A 124 -5.10 -9.18 -5.84
CA GLU A 124 -5.93 -8.04 -5.43
C GLU A 124 -5.17 -6.72 -5.56
N ALA A 125 -3.93 -6.66 -5.08
CA ALA A 125 -3.07 -5.48 -5.21
C ALA A 125 -2.77 -5.14 -6.69
N ALA A 126 -2.51 -6.15 -7.53
CA ALA A 126 -2.26 -5.95 -8.94
C ALA A 126 -3.51 -5.41 -9.68
N LEU A 127 -4.69 -5.96 -9.40
CA LEU A 127 -5.95 -5.49 -9.97
C LEU A 127 -6.27 -4.06 -9.49
N ARG A 128 -6.07 -3.76 -8.21
CA ARG A 128 -6.30 -2.43 -7.62
C ARG A 128 -5.37 -1.36 -8.19
N SER A 129 -4.19 -1.75 -8.69
CA SER A 129 -3.23 -0.84 -9.33
C SER A 129 -3.57 -0.47 -10.78
N LEU A 130 -4.57 -1.12 -11.39
CA LEU A 130 -4.98 -0.82 -12.76
C LEU A 130 -5.67 0.55 -12.87
N PRO A 131 -5.50 1.26 -13.99
CA PRO A 131 -6.20 2.51 -14.25
C PRO A 131 -7.73 2.34 -14.17
N TYR A 132 -8.39 3.30 -13.52
CA TYR A 132 -9.86 3.33 -13.37
C TYR A 132 -10.47 2.20 -12.54
N VAL A 133 -9.67 1.36 -11.90
CA VAL A 133 -10.16 0.43 -10.88
C VAL A 133 -10.27 1.16 -9.56
N SER A 134 -11.46 1.14 -8.98
CA SER A 134 -11.73 1.82 -7.70
C SER A 134 -11.77 0.85 -6.54
N ASP A 135 -12.20 -0.41 -6.78
CA ASP A 135 -12.23 -1.43 -5.73
C ASP A 135 -12.19 -2.84 -6.30
N VAL A 136 -11.67 -3.78 -5.50
CA VAL A 136 -11.47 -5.18 -5.87
C VAL A 136 -11.75 -6.08 -4.67
N SER A 137 -12.42 -7.19 -4.94
CA SER A 137 -12.55 -8.31 -4.00
C SER A 137 -12.17 -9.59 -4.71
N VAL A 138 -11.36 -10.42 -4.05
CA VAL A 138 -10.91 -11.71 -4.59
C VAL A 138 -11.32 -12.82 -3.64
N ALA A 139 -12.00 -13.83 -4.16
CA ALA A 139 -12.39 -15.04 -3.42
C ALA A 139 -11.82 -16.26 -4.13
N VAL A 140 -11.40 -17.26 -3.35
CA VAL A 140 -10.90 -18.54 -3.87
C VAL A 140 -11.68 -19.65 -3.18
N ASN A 141 -12.18 -20.60 -3.96
CA ASN A 141 -12.72 -21.83 -3.42
C ASN A 141 -11.66 -22.93 -3.51
N GLU A 142 -11.10 -23.30 -2.38
CA GLU A 142 -10.06 -24.33 -2.28
C GLU A 142 -10.63 -25.74 -2.05
N THR A 143 -11.97 -25.87 -1.96
CA THR A 143 -12.64 -27.12 -1.66
C THR A 143 -13.07 -27.87 -2.92
N ASP A 144 -13.37 -29.17 -2.77
CA ASP A 144 -13.85 -30.04 -3.85
C ASP A 144 -15.36 -29.88 -4.16
N GLN A 145 -16.03 -28.94 -3.47
CA GLN A 145 -17.44 -28.65 -3.66
C GLN A 145 -17.66 -27.15 -3.91
N PRO A 146 -18.73 -26.77 -4.61
CA PRO A 146 -19.11 -25.35 -4.67
C PRO A 146 -19.29 -24.79 -3.26
N ASN A 147 -18.75 -23.59 -3.00
CA ASN A 147 -18.89 -22.94 -1.71
C ASN A 147 -20.27 -22.27 -1.56
N ALA A 148 -20.54 -21.67 -0.39
CA ALA A 148 -21.80 -20.99 -0.11
C ALA A 148 -22.09 -19.80 -1.07
N ASP A 149 -21.05 -19.23 -1.67
CA ASP A 149 -21.12 -18.14 -2.65
C ASP A 149 -21.34 -18.62 -4.09
N GLY A 150 -21.48 -19.93 -4.31
CA GLY A 150 -21.65 -20.54 -5.61
C GLY A 150 -20.40 -20.61 -6.47
N ILE A 151 -19.22 -20.35 -5.90
CA ILE A 151 -17.94 -20.45 -6.62
C ILE A 151 -17.62 -21.93 -6.80
N PRO A 152 -17.34 -22.38 -8.05
CA PRO A 152 -17.02 -23.77 -8.32
C PRO A 152 -15.77 -24.27 -7.55
N PRO A 153 -15.60 -25.59 -7.42
CA PRO A 153 -14.39 -26.18 -6.84
C PRO A 153 -13.12 -25.64 -7.52
N HIS A 154 -12.09 -25.39 -6.71
CA HIS A 154 -10.76 -24.94 -7.18
C HIS A 154 -10.79 -23.76 -8.15
N ALA A 155 -11.77 -22.84 -7.97
CA ALA A 155 -11.94 -21.67 -8.82
C ALA A 155 -11.60 -20.37 -8.09
N LEU A 156 -11.08 -19.44 -8.87
CA LEU A 156 -10.78 -18.07 -8.49
C LEU A 156 -11.90 -17.16 -9.01
N ALA A 157 -12.49 -16.36 -8.12
CA ALA A 157 -13.48 -15.37 -8.44
C ALA A 157 -12.95 -13.97 -8.10
N CYS A 158 -12.89 -13.10 -9.10
CA CYS A 158 -12.49 -11.70 -8.93
C CYS A 158 -13.69 -10.79 -9.19
N VAL A 159 -14.02 -9.92 -8.25
CA VAL A 159 -15.02 -8.88 -8.42
C VAL A 159 -14.31 -7.54 -8.50
N VAL A 160 -14.47 -6.83 -9.62
CA VAL A 160 -13.71 -5.61 -9.90
C VAL A 160 -14.66 -4.46 -10.24
N TYR A 161 -14.58 -3.38 -9.48
CA TYR A 161 -15.33 -2.16 -9.75
C TYR A 161 -14.47 -1.15 -10.53
N GLY A 162 -14.93 -0.80 -11.73
CA GLY A 162 -14.16 0.05 -12.65
C GLY A 162 -13.18 -0.75 -13.50
N GLY A 163 -12.27 -0.05 -14.19
CA GLY A 163 -11.25 -0.62 -15.06
C GLY A 163 -11.75 -1.20 -16.39
N ARG A 164 -10.83 -1.41 -17.32
CA ARG A 164 -11.11 -1.98 -18.63
C ARG A 164 -11.14 -3.51 -18.56
N PRO A 165 -12.11 -4.20 -19.20
CA PRO A 165 -12.20 -5.65 -19.17
C PRO A 165 -10.91 -6.37 -19.62
N ALA A 166 -10.28 -5.90 -20.69
CA ALA A 166 -9.06 -6.48 -21.22
C ALA A 166 -7.88 -6.41 -20.23
N ASP A 167 -7.70 -5.26 -19.55
CA ASP A 167 -6.61 -5.06 -18.58
C ASP A 167 -6.83 -5.94 -17.33
N ILE A 168 -8.08 -6.05 -16.87
CA ILE A 168 -8.47 -6.93 -15.76
C ILE A 168 -8.18 -8.39 -16.10
N ALA A 169 -8.68 -8.87 -17.25
CA ALA A 169 -8.48 -10.24 -17.67
C ALA A 169 -6.99 -10.57 -17.86
N ARG A 170 -6.22 -9.65 -18.46
CA ARG A 170 -4.78 -9.82 -18.61
C ARG A 170 -4.08 -9.94 -17.27
N THR A 171 -4.41 -9.08 -16.31
CA THR A 171 -3.81 -9.12 -14.98
C THR A 171 -4.16 -10.41 -14.22
N ILE A 172 -5.41 -10.88 -14.32
CA ILE A 172 -5.81 -12.16 -13.74
C ILE A 172 -5.03 -13.30 -14.38
N PHE A 173 -4.93 -13.32 -15.72
CA PHE A 173 -4.20 -14.36 -16.45
C PHE A 173 -2.73 -14.45 -16.05
N ASP A 174 -2.06 -13.30 -15.93
CA ASP A 174 -0.64 -13.21 -15.60
C ASP A 174 -0.33 -13.54 -14.13
N LYS A 175 -1.31 -13.36 -13.23
CA LYS A 175 -1.13 -13.50 -11.77
C LYS A 175 -1.74 -14.76 -11.17
N LYS A 176 -2.74 -15.37 -11.83
CA LYS A 176 -3.34 -16.61 -11.31
C LYS A 176 -2.35 -17.77 -11.32
N ALA A 177 -2.50 -18.69 -10.38
CA ALA A 177 -1.71 -19.93 -10.42
C ALA A 177 -2.09 -20.78 -11.64
N PRO A 178 -1.12 -21.51 -12.23
CA PRO A 178 -1.41 -22.48 -13.29
C PRO A 178 -2.44 -23.52 -12.81
N GLY A 179 -3.41 -23.84 -13.68
CA GLY A 179 -4.45 -24.84 -13.38
C GLY A 179 -5.67 -24.33 -12.61
N ILE A 180 -5.64 -23.13 -12.02
CA ILE A 180 -6.83 -22.55 -11.37
C ILE A 180 -7.77 -22.01 -12.43
N ALA A 181 -9.04 -22.44 -12.38
CA ALA A 181 -10.13 -21.91 -13.19
C ALA A 181 -10.51 -20.50 -12.70
N THR A 182 -10.91 -19.63 -13.62
CA THR A 182 -11.50 -18.33 -13.28
C THR A 182 -13.02 -18.41 -13.38
N TRP A 183 -13.75 -17.73 -12.49
CA TRP A 183 -15.20 -17.75 -12.44
C TRP A 183 -15.76 -16.32 -12.32
N GLY A 184 -16.88 -16.05 -13.03
CA GLY A 184 -17.54 -14.77 -13.01
C GLY A 184 -18.58 -14.60 -14.11
N SER A 185 -19.34 -13.50 -14.03
CA SER A 185 -20.42 -13.13 -14.96
C SER A 185 -19.95 -12.37 -16.21
N ALA A 186 -18.71 -11.88 -16.21
CA ALA A 186 -18.09 -11.19 -17.33
C ALA A 186 -16.82 -11.95 -17.74
N SER A 187 -16.39 -11.79 -19.00
CA SER A 187 -15.18 -12.43 -19.50
C SER A 187 -14.48 -11.55 -20.55
N ALA A 188 -13.20 -11.80 -20.73
CA ALA A 188 -12.44 -11.32 -21.87
C ALA A 188 -11.37 -12.34 -22.27
N ASP A 189 -11.05 -12.37 -23.57
CA ASP A 189 -10.03 -13.25 -24.11
C ASP A 189 -8.65 -12.60 -24.01
N VAL A 190 -7.69 -13.40 -23.55
CA VAL A 190 -6.30 -12.99 -23.37
C VAL A 190 -5.42 -13.93 -24.19
N PRO A 191 -4.63 -13.45 -25.16
CA PRO A 191 -3.68 -14.28 -25.88
C PRO A 191 -2.50 -14.66 -24.98
N ASP A 192 -2.06 -15.92 -25.06
CA ASP A 192 -0.81 -16.37 -24.46
C ASP A 192 0.41 -15.95 -25.33
N ALA A 193 1.62 -16.33 -24.91
CA ALA A 193 2.86 -16.05 -25.65
C ALA A 193 2.92 -16.71 -27.05
N ARG A 194 1.95 -17.56 -27.40
CA ARG A 194 1.82 -18.24 -28.70
C ARG A 194 0.55 -17.84 -29.44
N ASP A 195 -0.03 -16.67 -29.09
CA ASP A 195 -1.28 -16.12 -29.63
C ASP A 195 -2.52 -17.03 -29.49
N ARG A 196 -2.51 -17.99 -28.56
CA ARG A 196 -3.69 -18.80 -28.29
C ARG A 196 -4.59 -18.07 -27.29
N PRO A 197 -5.90 -17.91 -27.63
CA PRO A 197 -6.83 -17.22 -26.77
C PRO A 197 -7.16 -18.04 -25.50
N HIS A 198 -7.16 -17.39 -24.36
CA HIS A 198 -7.61 -17.91 -23.09
C HIS A 198 -8.73 -17.03 -22.54
N THR A 199 -9.91 -17.56 -22.38
CA THR A 199 -11.05 -16.83 -21.79
C THR A 199 -10.86 -16.74 -20.29
N VAL A 200 -10.79 -15.52 -19.77
CA VAL A 200 -10.68 -15.23 -18.35
C VAL A 200 -11.99 -14.64 -17.86
N PHE A 201 -12.54 -15.28 -16.82
CA PHE A 201 -13.79 -14.84 -16.19
C PHE A 201 -13.52 -13.97 -14.97
N PHE A 202 -14.38 -12.98 -14.76
CA PHE A 202 -14.43 -12.12 -13.58
C PHE A 202 -15.85 -11.57 -13.41
N SER A 203 -16.13 -10.85 -12.33
CA SER A 203 -17.46 -10.23 -12.11
C SER A 203 -17.34 -8.73 -11.91
N ARG A 204 -18.44 -8.03 -12.19
CA ARG A 204 -18.68 -6.68 -11.71
C ARG A 204 -19.53 -6.76 -10.45
N PRO A 205 -19.35 -5.86 -9.45
CA PRO A 205 -20.17 -5.92 -8.27
C PRO A 205 -21.63 -5.55 -8.56
N ASP A 206 -22.54 -6.28 -7.96
CA ASP A 206 -23.94 -5.91 -7.90
C ASP A 206 -24.11 -4.72 -6.94
N SER A 207 -24.55 -3.58 -7.47
CA SER A 207 -24.66 -2.33 -6.71
C SER A 207 -26.06 -2.12 -6.16
N TRP A 208 -26.16 -1.96 -4.83
CA TRP A 208 -27.42 -1.72 -4.13
C TRP A 208 -27.48 -0.30 -3.60
N LEU A 209 -28.44 0.46 -4.06
CA LEU A 209 -28.69 1.82 -3.60
C LEU A 209 -29.36 1.78 -2.23
N VAL A 210 -28.66 2.31 -1.24
CA VAL A 210 -29.17 2.41 0.14
C VAL A 210 -29.91 3.73 0.31
N THR A 211 -31.14 3.64 0.82
CA THR A 211 -31.90 4.79 1.32
C THR A 211 -31.73 4.85 2.83
N VAL A 212 -31.37 6.01 3.33
CA VAL A 212 -31.17 6.28 4.76
C VAL A 212 -32.18 7.31 5.22
N VAL A 213 -32.91 7.01 6.30
CA VAL A 213 -33.84 7.96 6.95
C VAL A 213 -33.25 8.24 8.35
N ILE A 214 -32.85 9.48 8.58
CA ILE A 214 -32.31 9.93 9.87
C ILE A 214 -33.44 10.66 10.63
N ARG A 215 -33.85 10.11 11.76
CA ARG A 215 -34.83 10.71 12.65
C ARG A 215 -34.16 11.59 13.67
N ILE A 216 -34.42 12.89 13.57
CA ILE A 216 -33.74 13.88 14.41
C ILE A 216 -34.79 14.67 15.23
N ARG A 217 -34.39 15.03 16.45
CA ARG A 217 -35.04 16.04 17.27
C ARG A 217 -34.19 17.31 17.21
N PRO A 218 -34.69 18.38 16.54
CA PRO A 218 -33.99 19.66 16.53
C PRO A 218 -34.03 20.30 17.91
N LEU A 219 -32.94 20.94 18.30
CA LEU A 219 -32.77 21.72 19.52
C LEU A 219 -32.42 23.16 19.17
N GLU A 220 -32.23 24.02 20.17
CA GLU A 220 -31.85 25.41 19.97
C GLU A 220 -30.60 25.58 19.12
N GLY A 221 -30.66 26.43 18.09
CA GLY A 221 -29.57 26.69 17.15
C GLY A 221 -29.44 25.71 15.99
N TYR A 222 -30.42 24.80 15.82
CA TYR A 222 -30.47 23.90 14.68
C TYR A 222 -30.82 24.63 13.39
N ASP A 223 -30.08 24.31 12.29
CA ASP A 223 -30.37 24.84 10.96
C ASP A 223 -30.16 23.80 9.83
N ALA A 224 -30.62 24.14 8.63
CA ALA A 224 -30.56 23.25 7.47
C ALA A 224 -29.15 22.87 7.02
N SER A 225 -28.12 23.64 7.36
CA SER A 225 -26.73 23.33 7.00
C SER A 225 -26.23 22.07 7.70
N VAL A 226 -26.78 21.75 8.89
CA VAL A 226 -26.49 20.53 9.63
C VAL A 226 -26.97 19.30 8.85
N GLN A 227 -28.19 19.38 8.27
CA GLN A 227 -28.73 18.26 7.46
C GLN A 227 -27.88 18.02 6.22
N GLU A 228 -27.48 19.07 5.52
CA GLU A 228 -26.70 18.94 4.29
C GLU A 228 -25.31 18.34 4.54
N ALA A 229 -24.64 18.77 5.62
CA ALA A 229 -23.39 18.19 6.04
C ALA A 229 -23.50 16.69 6.36
N MET A 230 -24.52 16.30 7.10
CA MET A 230 -24.78 14.89 7.43
C MET A 230 -25.11 14.07 6.17
N ARG A 231 -25.96 14.62 5.28
CA ARG A 231 -26.38 13.97 4.05
C ARG A 231 -25.16 13.60 3.18
N THR A 232 -24.27 14.56 2.99
CA THR A 232 -23.04 14.37 2.22
C THR A 232 -22.14 13.35 2.88
N ALA A 233 -21.89 13.48 4.18
CA ALA A 233 -20.99 12.58 4.91
C ALA A 233 -21.49 11.13 4.95
N VAL A 234 -22.79 10.92 5.15
CA VAL A 234 -23.39 9.58 5.13
C VAL A 234 -23.31 8.95 3.74
N ALA A 235 -23.57 9.72 2.68
CA ALA A 235 -23.44 9.23 1.32
C ALA A 235 -22.00 8.86 0.98
N GLU A 236 -21.03 9.69 1.33
CA GLU A 236 -19.60 9.44 1.14
C GLU A 236 -19.12 8.23 1.94
N PHE A 237 -19.57 8.09 3.19
CA PHE A 237 -19.24 6.94 4.02
C PHE A 237 -19.70 5.62 3.38
N ILE A 238 -20.96 5.55 2.95
CA ILE A 238 -21.53 4.35 2.30
C ILE A 238 -20.81 4.06 0.98
N GLN A 239 -20.48 5.08 0.18
CA GLN A 239 -19.69 4.93 -1.04
C GLN A 239 -18.27 4.37 -0.77
N GLY A 240 -17.71 4.69 0.38
CA GLY A 240 -16.38 4.28 0.81
C GLY A 240 -16.29 2.88 1.42
N LEU A 241 -17.42 2.21 1.72
CA LEU A 241 -17.41 0.88 2.35
C LEU A 241 -16.71 -0.19 1.51
N GLY A 242 -16.84 -0.14 0.19
CA GLY A 242 -16.24 -1.12 -0.72
C GLY A 242 -17.08 -2.39 -0.92
N ILE A 243 -16.51 -3.32 -1.72
CA ILE A 243 -17.16 -4.59 -2.10
C ILE A 243 -17.17 -5.55 -0.90
N GLY A 244 -18.32 -6.20 -0.65
CA GLY A 244 -18.47 -7.21 0.40
C GLY A 244 -18.47 -6.66 1.83
N ARG A 245 -18.56 -5.35 2.01
CA ARG A 245 -18.60 -4.73 3.35
C ARG A 245 -20.03 -4.45 3.77
N PRO A 246 -20.50 -5.02 4.88
CA PRO A 246 -21.82 -4.72 5.43
C PRO A 246 -21.86 -3.28 5.95
N LEU A 247 -23.04 -2.67 5.91
CA LEU A 247 -23.30 -1.38 6.55
C LEU A 247 -23.78 -1.59 7.98
N VAL A 248 -23.00 -1.13 8.93
CA VAL A 248 -23.33 -1.16 10.36
C VAL A 248 -24.00 0.18 10.72
N VAL A 249 -25.29 0.16 11.10
CA VAL A 249 -26.06 1.39 11.33
C VAL A 249 -25.48 2.24 12.47
N SER A 250 -24.91 1.61 13.50
CA SER A 250 -24.28 2.35 14.60
C SER A 250 -23.09 3.22 14.15
N GLU A 251 -22.38 2.87 13.07
CA GLU A 251 -21.31 3.69 12.51
C GLU A 251 -21.85 5.01 11.93
N LEU A 252 -23.07 4.99 11.38
CA LEU A 252 -23.70 6.18 10.83
C LEU A 252 -23.96 7.28 11.88
N TYR A 253 -24.20 6.91 13.14
CA TYR A 253 -24.31 7.90 14.21
C TYR A 253 -23.00 8.68 14.38
N GLY A 254 -21.87 7.96 14.37
CA GLY A 254 -20.52 8.57 14.42
C GLY A 254 -20.26 9.48 13.23
N VAL A 255 -20.66 9.04 12.02
CA VAL A 255 -20.54 9.82 10.79
C VAL A 255 -21.37 11.10 10.86
N CYS A 256 -22.63 11.01 11.31
CA CYS A 256 -23.51 12.16 11.45
C CYS A 256 -22.97 13.21 12.44
N TYR A 257 -22.55 12.78 13.61
CA TYR A 257 -21.96 13.71 14.59
C TYR A 257 -20.57 14.25 14.15
N GLY A 258 -19.77 13.43 13.46
CA GLY A 258 -18.48 13.84 12.92
C GLY A 258 -18.57 14.83 11.73
N ALA A 259 -19.71 14.86 11.05
CA ALA A 259 -19.95 15.72 9.90
C ALA A 259 -20.14 17.22 10.27
N VAL A 260 -20.41 17.51 11.54
CA VAL A 260 -20.73 18.85 12.00
C VAL A 260 -19.68 19.40 12.98
N PRO A 261 -19.43 20.71 13.01
CA PRO A 261 -18.54 21.32 14.00
C PRO A 261 -19.00 21.03 15.44
N ALA A 262 -18.06 20.90 16.36
CA ALA A 262 -18.33 20.60 17.77
C ALA A 262 -19.32 21.56 18.42
N SER A 263 -19.33 22.84 18.03
CA SER A 263 -20.30 23.85 18.47
C SER A 263 -21.74 23.55 18.09
N ARG A 264 -21.95 22.77 17.03
CA ARG A 264 -23.29 22.41 16.52
C ARG A 264 -23.74 21.01 16.89
N MET A 265 -22.89 20.17 17.46
CA MET A 265 -23.26 18.81 17.87
C MET A 265 -24.38 18.77 18.93
N ARG A 266 -24.56 19.86 19.67
CA ARG A 266 -25.59 19.99 20.71
C ARG A 266 -26.90 20.61 20.24
N THR A 267 -27.00 20.95 18.95
CA THR A 267 -28.20 21.59 18.37
C THR A 267 -29.25 20.57 17.88
N PHE A 268 -28.96 19.28 17.97
CA PHE A 268 -29.85 18.20 17.58
C PHE A 268 -29.57 16.93 18.39
N MET A 269 -30.53 16.02 18.36
CA MET A 269 -30.38 14.65 18.83
C MET A 269 -30.83 13.69 17.72
N ILE A 270 -30.04 12.66 17.46
CA ILE A 270 -30.45 11.57 16.55
C ILE A 270 -31.19 10.55 17.40
N GLY A 271 -32.46 10.32 17.09
CA GLY A 271 -33.25 9.30 17.76
C GLY A 271 -33.03 7.93 17.12
N ASP A 272 -33.14 7.87 15.81
CA ASP A 272 -33.11 6.62 15.06
C ASP A 272 -32.57 6.82 13.64
N ILE A 273 -31.90 5.80 13.10
CA ILE A 273 -31.43 5.77 11.70
C ILE A 273 -31.95 4.47 11.07
N LEU A 274 -32.77 4.61 10.05
CA LEU A 274 -33.34 3.50 9.31
C LEU A 274 -32.63 3.36 7.98
N THR A 275 -32.27 2.14 7.59
CA THR A 275 -31.66 1.82 6.31
C THR A 275 -32.52 0.85 5.53
N SER A 276 -32.65 1.07 4.22
CA SER A 276 -33.38 0.21 3.31
C SER A 276 -32.78 0.22 1.92
N THR A 277 -33.05 -0.82 1.16
CA THR A 277 -32.80 -0.90 -0.29
C THR A 277 -34.04 -1.48 -0.96
N SER A 278 -33.97 -1.71 -2.28
CA SER A 278 -35.03 -2.43 -3.01
C SER A 278 -35.27 -3.87 -2.50
N ARG A 279 -34.37 -4.44 -1.68
CA ARG A 279 -34.53 -5.75 -1.03
C ARG A 279 -35.29 -5.69 0.30
N GLY A 280 -35.56 -4.51 0.82
CA GLY A 280 -36.22 -4.30 2.10
C GLY A 280 -35.45 -3.45 3.08
N ALA A 281 -36.02 -3.31 4.28
CA ALA A 281 -35.41 -2.63 5.40
C ALA A 281 -34.61 -3.63 6.26
N HIS A 282 -33.51 -3.18 6.83
CA HIS A 282 -32.71 -3.94 7.77
C HIS A 282 -32.51 -3.14 9.07
N GLY A 283 -32.30 -3.86 10.18
CA GLY A 283 -32.07 -3.28 11.49
C GLY A 283 -30.63 -2.78 11.66
N ASP A 284 -29.91 -3.31 12.66
CA ASP A 284 -28.60 -2.80 13.06
C ASP A 284 -27.48 -2.99 12.03
N VAL A 285 -27.61 -4.02 11.17
CA VAL A 285 -26.62 -4.34 10.14
C VAL A 285 -27.33 -4.64 8.81
N TYR A 286 -26.94 -3.92 7.78
CA TYR A 286 -27.33 -4.24 6.42
C TYR A 286 -26.30 -5.19 5.81
N PRO A 287 -26.65 -6.46 5.51
CA PRO A 287 -25.70 -7.43 4.96
C PRO A 287 -25.30 -7.07 3.52
N CYS A 288 -24.07 -7.36 3.17
CA CYS A 288 -23.52 -7.18 1.83
C CYS A 288 -22.77 -8.45 1.46
N ALA A 289 -23.19 -9.14 0.40
CA ALA A 289 -22.50 -10.34 -0.06
C ALA A 289 -21.12 -9.99 -0.65
N TRP A 290 -20.23 -10.98 -0.72
CA TRP A 290 -18.84 -10.81 -1.17
C TRP A 290 -18.69 -10.20 -2.58
N ASN A 291 -19.72 -10.31 -3.43
CA ASN A 291 -19.78 -9.78 -4.80
C ASN A 291 -20.69 -8.54 -4.92
N GLU A 292 -21.17 -8.02 -3.81
CA GLU A 292 -22.07 -6.85 -3.77
C GLU A 292 -21.33 -5.61 -3.28
N ARG A 293 -21.92 -4.46 -3.61
CA ARG A 293 -21.47 -3.15 -3.15
C ARG A 293 -22.66 -2.30 -2.77
N LEU A 294 -22.59 -1.68 -1.60
CA LEU A 294 -23.57 -0.68 -1.17
C LEU A 294 -23.17 0.68 -1.74
N THR A 295 -24.17 1.43 -2.18
CA THR A 295 -23.99 2.78 -2.73
C THR A 295 -25.04 3.71 -2.14
N ALA A 296 -24.69 4.96 -1.96
CA ALA A 296 -25.63 5.99 -1.57
C ALA A 296 -25.34 7.29 -2.33
N ARG A 297 -26.33 8.15 -2.39
CA ARG A 297 -26.18 9.50 -2.93
C ARG A 297 -26.78 10.48 -1.90
N PRO A 298 -26.42 11.75 -1.92
CA PRO A 298 -27.01 12.73 -1.02
C PRO A 298 -28.54 12.78 -1.07
N ASP A 299 -29.14 12.55 -2.23
CA ASP A 299 -30.60 12.52 -2.44
C ASP A 299 -31.29 11.27 -1.85
N THR A 300 -30.54 10.21 -1.56
CA THR A 300 -31.06 9.00 -0.88
C THR A 300 -31.02 9.09 0.65
N VAL A 301 -30.49 10.18 1.20
CA VAL A 301 -30.45 10.44 2.64
C VAL A 301 -31.50 11.48 2.98
N SER A 302 -32.52 11.10 3.73
CA SER A 302 -33.64 11.95 4.13
C SER A 302 -33.69 12.12 5.66
N PHE A 303 -34.44 13.14 6.10
CA PHE A 303 -34.61 13.46 7.51
C PHE A 303 -36.07 13.48 7.90
N GLU A 304 -36.37 12.90 9.05
CA GLU A 304 -37.68 12.98 9.71
C GLU A 304 -37.52 13.66 11.07
N THR A 305 -38.43 14.58 11.39
CA THR A 305 -38.41 15.27 12.68
C THR A 305 -39.22 14.49 13.72
N LEU A 306 -38.55 14.17 14.82
CA LEU A 306 -39.21 13.59 16.00
C LEU A 306 -39.84 14.72 16.84
N SER A 307 -41.07 14.54 17.16
CA SER A 307 -41.87 15.43 18.05
C SER A 307 -41.36 15.33 19.50
#